data_766e56d6577ba48e436f7af3ac36c322
#
_entry.id   766e56d6577ba48e436f7af3ac36c322
#
_cell.length_a   1.000
_cell.length_b   1.000
_cell.length_c   1.000
_cell.angle_alpha   90.00
_cell.angle_beta   90.00
_cell.angle_gamma   90.00
#
_symmetry.space_group_name_H-M   'P 1'
#
loop_
_entity.id
_entity.type
_entity.pdbx_description
1 polymer ?
#
loop_
_entity_poly.entity_id
_entity_poly.type
_entity_poly.pdbx_seq_one_letter_code
_entity_poly.pdbx_strand_id
1 'polypeptide(L)'
;MRPWVWVSLPAEEDAAVLAFTLPDHGSEWPGMGDSWSEHPSWELVDAASEAAGRDVAALLHADGRVQLQAIENAHLATFVLSLVALDAAERLGLAPMAVCGYGLGEYTALVASGALDFDTAVRLVLERGRAARIERASALGATVAICGLADDDVEACCARAEGDAYVAGYDAPGRVIVSGSPEGVARTIEVARSLGATVDELADSGGFHTPALAGARDRLRKLLAEATFRDPDPVVVANVDARRHADPAEWPGLLSSQLCAPVRWRQSVERLFADGVRTFVEFGAGTTLGTATRTALPRRAVQTFSIASPLDLEVLVDRLIATPSMRRAEVRDHDQLAGRLVVSPAAGAFRPAAGLAHTAPSLAAVTTSGDVATVSPTRIDVGDLVGWVGDVEVRSAFAGTLGGLLVIPGERVMPSQPVAWLDAGVDA
;
A
#
# COMPACT_ATOMS: atom_id res chain seq x y z
N MET A 1 14.42 3.68 12.28
CA MET A 1 13.05 3.55 11.69
C MET A 1 12.04 3.99 12.73
N ARG A 2 11.17 4.94 12.40
CA ARG A 2 10.05 5.31 13.26
C ARG A 2 8.97 4.24 13.14
N PRO A 3 8.28 3.86 14.24
CA PRO A 3 7.10 3.02 14.13
C PRO A 3 6.03 3.78 13.32
N TRP A 4 5.37 3.09 12.41
CA TRP A 4 4.26 3.61 11.62
C TRP A 4 3.16 4.12 12.56
N VAL A 5 2.87 5.41 12.51
CA VAL A 5 1.79 6.03 13.30
C VAL A 5 0.79 6.62 12.33
N TRP A 6 -0.31 5.95 12.15
CA TRP A 6 -1.45 6.45 11.41
C TRP A 6 -2.17 7.55 12.22
N VAL A 7 -2.32 8.72 11.63
CA VAL A 7 -3.25 9.72 12.15
C VAL A 7 -4.60 9.45 11.49
N SER A 8 -5.48 8.76 12.21
CA SER A 8 -6.87 8.61 11.78
C SER A 8 -7.55 9.96 11.80
N LEU A 9 -7.87 10.51 10.63
CA LEU A 9 -8.84 11.59 10.52
C LEU A 9 -10.21 11.07 10.96
N PRO A 10 -11.04 11.88 11.65
CA PRO A 10 -12.38 11.47 12.06
C PRO A 10 -13.18 11.05 10.82
N ALA A 11 -13.87 9.92 10.92
CA ALA A 11 -14.74 9.40 9.88
C ALA A 11 -15.93 10.36 9.68
N GLU A 12 -15.84 11.26 8.72
CA GLU A 12 -17.01 11.96 8.20
C GLU A 12 -17.67 11.10 7.12
N GLU A 13 -19.00 11.06 7.12
CA GLU A 13 -19.84 10.19 6.27
C GLU A 13 -19.62 10.34 4.74
N ASP A 14 -18.83 11.34 4.30
CA ASP A 14 -18.56 11.66 2.89
C ASP A 14 -17.07 11.59 2.48
N ALA A 15 -16.14 11.18 3.35
CA ALA A 15 -14.73 11.02 2.98
C ALA A 15 -14.55 9.86 1.98
N ALA A 16 -13.67 10.04 0.99
CA ALA A 16 -13.37 8.98 0.03
C ALA A 16 -12.76 7.77 0.78
N VAL A 17 -13.55 6.69 0.91
CA VAL A 17 -13.10 5.49 1.60
C VAL A 17 -12.14 4.74 0.68
N LEU A 18 -10.84 4.81 1.00
CA LEU A 18 -9.76 4.25 0.22
C LEU A 18 -9.43 2.82 0.68
N ALA A 19 -9.07 1.96 -0.27
CA ALA A 19 -8.29 0.76 0.01
C ALA A 19 -7.00 0.80 -0.82
N PHE A 20 -5.89 0.43 -0.21
CA PHE A 20 -4.62 0.28 -0.91
C PHE A 20 -4.45 -1.18 -1.33
N THR A 21 -4.02 -1.37 -2.57
CA THR A 21 -3.82 -2.68 -3.18
C THR A 21 -2.37 -2.84 -3.62
N LEU A 22 -1.78 -3.99 -3.33
CA LEU A 22 -0.37 -4.26 -3.53
C LEU A 22 -0.21 -5.46 -4.48
N PRO A 23 0.52 -5.29 -5.61
CA PRO A 23 0.61 -6.31 -6.65
C PRO A 23 1.49 -7.50 -6.27
N ASP A 24 1.26 -8.60 -6.97
CA ASP A 24 2.20 -9.74 -7.03
C ASP A 24 3.35 -9.42 -8.00
N HIS A 25 4.35 -10.31 -8.03
CA HIS A 25 5.36 -10.33 -9.09
C HIS A 25 4.71 -10.59 -10.46
N GLY A 26 5.46 -10.33 -11.53
CA GLY A 26 4.99 -10.47 -12.92
C GLY A 26 4.58 -9.15 -13.58
N SER A 27 4.58 -8.05 -12.82
CA SER A 27 4.38 -6.70 -13.34
C SER A 27 5.66 -5.85 -13.38
N GLU A 28 6.78 -6.40 -12.91
CA GLU A 28 8.08 -5.72 -12.89
C GLU A 28 8.64 -5.54 -14.29
N TRP A 29 9.31 -4.41 -14.51
CA TRP A 29 9.99 -4.08 -15.75
C TRP A 29 11.29 -3.30 -15.46
N PRO A 30 12.32 -3.44 -16.31
CA PRO A 30 13.59 -2.73 -16.12
C PRO A 30 13.41 -1.21 -16.18
N GLY A 31 13.92 -0.51 -15.16
CA GLY A 31 13.77 0.95 -15.06
C GLY A 31 12.52 1.40 -14.30
N MET A 32 11.76 0.49 -13.72
CA MET A 32 10.54 0.83 -12.97
C MET A 32 10.79 1.73 -11.75
N GLY A 33 12.03 1.77 -11.24
CA GLY A 33 12.43 2.65 -10.14
C GLY A 33 12.99 4.01 -10.59
N ASP A 34 13.30 4.20 -11.88
CA ASP A 34 14.04 5.39 -12.35
C ASP A 34 13.34 6.71 -12.01
N SER A 35 12.01 6.76 -12.08
CA SER A 35 11.21 7.93 -11.73
C SER A 35 11.18 8.25 -10.24
N TRP A 36 11.58 7.31 -9.39
CA TRP A 36 11.57 7.44 -7.93
C TRP A 36 12.94 7.79 -7.34
N SER A 37 14.03 7.68 -8.14
CA SER A 37 15.41 7.78 -7.65
C SER A 37 15.74 9.09 -6.93
N GLU A 38 15.09 10.19 -7.31
CA GLU A 38 15.24 11.50 -6.65
C GLU A 38 14.18 11.76 -5.56
N HIS A 39 13.22 10.84 -5.39
CA HIS A 39 12.16 11.02 -4.40
C HIS A 39 12.66 10.67 -2.99
N PRO A 40 12.25 11.39 -1.92
CA PRO A 40 12.67 11.09 -0.54
C PRO A 40 12.41 9.64 -0.09
N SER A 41 11.36 9.01 -0.60
CA SER A 41 11.02 7.61 -0.29
C SER A 41 12.03 6.60 -0.86
N TRP A 42 12.98 7.04 -1.71
CA TRP A 42 14.06 6.17 -2.20
C TRP A 42 14.96 5.63 -1.08
N GLU A 43 14.96 6.28 0.09
CA GLU A 43 15.66 5.77 1.29
C GLU A 43 15.26 4.33 1.66
N LEU A 44 14.06 3.88 1.28
CA LEU A 44 13.62 2.49 1.47
C LEU A 44 14.38 1.50 0.58
N VAL A 45 14.89 1.93 -0.58
CA VAL A 45 15.72 1.12 -1.46
C VAL A 45 17.09 0.86 -0.82
N ASP A 46 17.67 1.88 -0.18
CA ASP A 46 18.93 1.76 0.56
C ASP A 46 18.75 0.84 1.78
N ALA A 47 17.68 1.04 2.55
CA ALA A 47 17.34 0.18 3.68
C ALA A 47 17.09 -1.28 3.25
N ALA A 48 16.41 -1.49 2.12
CA ALA A 48 16.20 -2.83 1.56
C ALA A 48 17.52 -3.47 1.12
N SER A 49 18.44 -2.69 0.56
CA SER A 49 19.76 -3.16 0.14
C SER A 49 20.59 -3.64 1.35
N GLU A 50 20.53 -2.89 2.46
CA GLU A 50 21.17 -3.28 3.72
C GLU A 50 20.56 -4.57 4.29
N ALA A 51 19.23 -4.63 4.43
CA ALA A 51 18.52 -5.77 4.97
C ALA A 51 18.67 -7.04 4.11
N ALA A 52 18.74 -6.89 2.78
CA ALA A 52 18.90 -7.99 1.82
C ALA A 52 20.36 -8.41 1.64
N GLY A 53 21.34 -7.59 2.05
CA GLY A 53 22.76 -7.79 1.80
C GLY A 53 23.12 -7.77 0.31
N ARG A 54 22.41 -6.97 -0.50
CA ARG A 54 22.57 -6.88 -1.96
C ARG A 54 22.08 -5.54 -2.49
N ASP A 55 22.57 -5.13 -3.65
CA ASP A 55 22.16 -3.90 -4.32
C ASP A 55 20.74 -4.04 -4.90
N VAL A 56 19.75 -3.45 -4.24
CA VAL A 56 18.35 -3.43 -4.69
C VAL A 56 18.13 -2.33 -5.72
N ALA A 57 18.86 -1.21 -5.67
CA ALA A 57 18.77 -0.15 -6.65
C ALA A 57 19.09 -0.68 -8.06
N ALA A 58 20.10 -1.54 -8.18
CA ALA A 58 20.44 -2.17 -9.47
C ALA A 58 19.32 -3.04 -10.06
N LEU A 59 18.38 -3.54 -9.25
CA LEU A 59 17.21 -4.28 -9.72
C LEU A 59 16.12 -3.35 -10.29
N LEU A 60 16.05 -2.12 -9.78
CA LEU A 60 15.01 -1.14 -10.07
C LEU A 60 15.35 -0.25 -11.27
N HIS A 61 16.63 -0.15 -11.63
CA HIS A 61 17.09 0.62 -12.77
C HIS A 61 17.02 -0.14 -14.11
N ALA A 62 17.16 0.60 -15.22
CA ALA A 62 17.03 0.07 -16.57
C ALA A 62 17.97 -1.11 -16.92
N ASP A 63 19.12 -1.20 -16.25
CA ASP A 63 20.10 -2.27 -16.41
C ASP A 63 19.69 -3.57 -15.70
N GLY A 64 18.64 -3.55 -14.88
CA GLY A 64 18.19 -4.69 -14.08
C GLY A 64 17.52 -5.84 -14.83
N ARG A 65 17.37 -5.77 -16.17
CA ARG A 65 16.62 -6.74 -16.99
C ARG A 65 17.03 -8.20 -16.75
N VAL A 66 18.31 -8.49 -16.69
CA VAL A 66 18.79 -9.89 -16.52
C VAL A 66 18.56 -10.37 -15.09
N GLN A 67 18.78 -9.48 -14.13
CA GLN A 67 18.62 -9.77 -12.71
C GLN A 67 17.15 -10.02 -12.34
N LEU A 68 16.20 -9.30 -12.96
CA LEU A 68 14.76 -9.46 -12.73
C LEU A 68 14.20 -10.80 -13.23
N GLN A 69 14.93 -11.53 -14.07
CA GLN A 69 14.53 -12.89 -14.46
C GLN A 69 14.61 -13.90 -13.29
N ALA A 70 15.40 -13.62 -12.27
CA ALA A 70 15.43 -14.43 -11.07
C ALA A 70 14.26 -14.07 -10.17
N ILE A 71 13.45 -15.07 -9.82
CA ILE A 71 12.19 -14.87 -9.11
C ILE A 71 12.36 -14.17 -7.74
N GLU A 72 13.42 -14.48 -7.02
CA GLU A 72 13.74 -13.81 -5.76
C GLU A 72 14.08 -12.32 -5.95
N ASN A 73 14.59 -11.93 -7.12
CA ASN A 73 14.87 -10.54 -7.45
C ASN A 73 13.60 -9.83 -7.88
N ALA A 74 12.77 -10.47 -8.70
CA ALA A 74 11.46 -9.95 -9.09
C ALA A 74 10.58 -9.70 -7.85
N HIS A 75 10.53 -10.66 -6.92
CA HIS A 75 9.82 -10.50 -5.66
C HIS A 75 10.34 -9.30 -4.86
N LEU A 76 11.65 -9.20 -4.68
CA LEU A 76 12.25 -8.13 -3.89
C LEU A 76 12.01 -6.76 -4.54
N ALA A 77 12.21 -6.66 -5.86
CA ALA A 77 12.03 -5.43 -6.59
C ALA A 77 10.57 -4.93 -6.55
N THR A 78 9.59 -5.83 -6.77
CA THR A 78 8.17 -5.50 -6.69
C THR A 78 7.78 -5.06 -5.27
N PHE A 79 8.22 -5.80 -4.25
CA PHE A 79 7.96 -5.49 -2.85
C PHE A 79 8.49 -4.09 -2.46
N VAL A 80 9.77 -3.82 -2.79
CA VAL A 80 10.41 -2.55 -2.41
C VAL A 80 9.81 -1.37 -3.16
N LEU A 81 9.58 -1.49 -4.48
CA LEU A 81 8.97 -0.41 -5.26
C LEU A 81 7.56 -0.08 -4.78
N SER A 82 6.77 -1.10 -4.43
CA SER A 82 5.43 -0.88 -3.89
C SER A 82 5.47 -0.10 -2.57
N LEU A 83 6.45 -0.37 -1.69
CA LEU A 83 6.63 0.38 -0.45
C LEU A 83 7.16 1.79 -0.68
N VAL A 84 8.03 2.01 -1.68
CA VAL A 84 8.47 3.36 -2.08
C VAL A 84 7.28 4.21 -2.52
N ALA A 85 6.44 3.67 -3.39
CA ALA A 85 5.25 4.37 -3.87
C ALA A 85 4.21 4.62 -2.76
N LEU A 86 4.07 3.67 -1.84
CA LEU A 86 3.17 3.77 -0.69
C LEU A 86 3.67 4.82 0.31
N ASP A 87 4.95 4.81 0.69
CA ASP A 87 5.55 5.82 1.59
C ASP A 87 5.40 7.23 1.01
N ALA A 88 5.53 7.38 -0.32
CA ALA A 88 5.29 8.67 -0.97
C ALA A 88 3.84 9.15 -0.80
N ALA A 89 2.85 8.24 -0.87
CA ALA A 89 1.45 8.57 -0.64
C ALA A 89 1.17 8.93 0.82
N GLU A 90 1.78 8.20 1.76
CA GLU A 90 1.67 8.47 3.20
C GLU A 90 2.28 9.82 3.59
N ARG A 91 3.39 10.21 2.96
CA ARG A 91 3.99 11.55 3.15
C ARG A 91 3.04 12.68 2.71
N LEU A 92 2.08 12.41 1.83
CA LEU A 92 1.01 13.33 1.43
C LEU A 92 -0.24 13.22 2.31
N GLY A 93 -0.23 12.38 3.34
CA GLY A 93 -1.35 12.21 4.26
C GLY A 93 -2.46 11.28 3.76
N LEU A 94 -2.22 10.50 2.69
CA LEU A 94 -3.18 9.51 2.22
C LEU A 94 -3.18 8.30 3.16
N ALA A 95 -4.35 7.99 3.71
CA ALA A 95 -4.55 6.86 4.62
C ALA A 95 -5.69 5.96 4.11
N PRO A 96 -5.50 4.63 4.04
CA PRO A 96 -6.54 3.71 3.63
C PRO A 96 -7.37 3.23 4.82
N MET A 97 -8.62 2.82 4.58
CA MET A 97 -9.42 2.09 5.54
C MET A 97 -8.93 0.64 5.69
N ALA A 98 -8.41 0.08 4.63
CA ALA A 98 -7.91 -1.29 4.58
C ALA A 98 -6.82 -1.43 3.52
N VAL A 99 -5.97 -2.42 3.69
CA VAL A 99 -4.98 -2.83 2.70
C VAL A 99 -5.20 -4.28 2.29
N CYS A 100 -4.98 -4.60 1.02
CA CYS A 100 -4.94 -5.97 0.57
C CYS A 100 -3.90 -6.14 -0.54
N GLY A 101 -3.21 -7.27 -0.50
CA GLY A 101 -2.22 -7.62 -1.51
C GLY A 101 -2.64 -8.86 -2.29
N TYR A 102 -2.16 -9.01 -3.48
CA TYR A 102 -2.27 -10.24 -4.26
C TYR A 102 -0.96 -11.01 -4.13
N GLY A 103 -1.00 -12.25 -3.72
CA GLY A 103 0.19 -13.10 -3.61
C GLY A 103 1.32 -12.47 -2.78
N LEU A 104 2.42 -12.11 -3.42
CA LEU A 104 3.54 -11.37 -2.80
C LEU A 104 3.07 -10.07 -2.10
N GLY A 105 2.11 -9.38 -2.70
CA GLY A 105 1.59 -8.12 -2.18
C GLY A 105 0.99 -8.21 -0.78
N GLU A 106 0.64 -9.41 -0.28
CA GLU A 106 0.18 -9.60 1.09
C GLU A 106 1.29 -9.30 2.12
N TYR A 107 2.56 -9.59 1.79
CA TYR A 107 3.71 -9.18 2.61
C TYR A 107 3.87 -7.67 2.63
N THR A 108 3.69 -7.03 1.46
CA THR A 108 3.71 -5.57 1.35
C THR A 108 2.56 -4.95 2.18
N ALA A 109 1.36 -5.54 2.12
CA ALA A 109 0.21 -5.09 2.90
C ALA A 109 0.46 -5.20 4.42
N LEU A 110 1.12 -6.25 4.88
CA LEU A 110 1.48 -6.42 6.29
C LEU A 110 2.53 -5.40 6.77
N VAL A 111 3.46 -5.00 5.92
CA VAL A 111 4.38 -3.89 6.23
C VAL A 111 3.63 -2.57 6.24
N ALA A 112 2.79 -2.31 5.26
CA ALA A 112 1.97 -1.11 5.16
C ALA A 112 1.04 -0.92 6.37
N SER A 113 0.55 -2.00 6.96
CA SER A 113 -0.29 -1.96 8.16
C SER A 113 0.51 -1.97 9.49
N GLY A 114 1.84 -1.96 9.45
CA GLY A 114 2.68 -2.08 10.63
C GLY A 114 2.66 -3.45 11.31
N ALA A 115 1.93 -4.43 10.74
CA ALA A 115 1.85 -5.78 11.27
C ALA A 115 3.16 -6.55 11.16
N LEU A 116 3.98 -6.27 10.16
CA LEU A 116 5.29 -6.89 9.94
C LEU A 116 6.36 -5.81 9.78
N ASP A 117 7.50 -5.95 10.45
CA ASP A 117 8.60 -5.00 10.26
C ASP A 117 9.30 -5.20 8.90
N PHE A 118 9.83 -4.08 8.38
CA PHE A 118 10.42 -4.00 7.04
C PHE A 118 11.57 -5.01 6.84
N ASP A 119 12.52 -5.08 7.78
CA ASP A 119 13.72 -5.93 7.62
C ASP A 119 13.36 -7.41 7.65
N THR A 120 12.40 -7.78 8.50
CA THR A 120 11.87 -9.14 8.55
C THR A 120 11.12 -9.47 7.26
N ALA A 121 10.31 -8.54 6.74
CA ALA A 121 9.61 -8.73 5.48
C ALA A 121 10.56 -8.90 4.29
N VAL A 122 11.64 -8.11 4.19
CA VAL A 122 12.68 -8.27 3.17
C VAL A 122 13.25 -9.69 3.20
N ARG A 123 13.59 -10.21 4.39
CA ARG A 123 14.12 -11.59 4.54
C ARG A 123 13.12 -12.66 4.13
N LEU A 124 11.85 -12.50 4.54
CA LEU A 124 10.77 -13.42 4.18
C LEU A 124 10.49 -13.43 2.68
N VAL A 125 10.46 -12.26 2.04
CA VAL A 125 10.24 -12.10 0.59
C VAL A 125 11.38 -12.75 -0.21
N LEU A 126 12.62 -12.54 0.21
CA LEU A 126 13.78 -13.21 -0.41
C LEU A 126 13.72 -14.72 -0.29
N GLU A 127 13.39 -15.24 0.91
CA GLU A 127 13.29 -16.68 1.11
C GLU A 127 12.09 -17.28 0.35
N ARG A 128 10.95 -16.56 0.29
CA ARG A 128 9.80 -16.96 -0.53
C ARG A 128 10.23 -17.16 -2.00
N GLY A 129 10.97 -16.20 -2.56
CA GLY A 129 11.46 -16.29 -3.93
C GLY A 129 12.48 -17.43 -4.14
N ARG A 130 13.44 -17.57 -3.22
CA ARG A 130 14.43 -18.66 -3.25
C ARG A 130 13.79 -20.03 -3.14
N ALA A 131 12.87 -20.20 -2.20
CA ALA A 131 12.16 -21.45 -1.99
C ALA A 131 11.32 -21.84 -3.22
N ALA A 132 10.59 -20.89 -3.80
CA ALA A 132 9.86 -21.10 -5.04
C ALA A 132 10.78 -21.47 -6.21
N ARG A 133 11.93 -20.80 -6.37
CA ARG A 133 12.90 -21.13 -7.41
C ARG A 133 13.44 -22.58 -7.28
N ILE A 134 13.66 -23.04 -6.06
CA ILE A 134 14.14 -24.41 -5.83
C ILE A 134 13.09 -25.44 -6.25
N GLU A 135 11.81 -25.22 -5.90
CA GLU A 135 10.73 -26.12 -6.30
C GLU A 135 10.53 -26.10 -7.83
N ARG A 136 10.59 -24.94 -8.47
CA ARG A 136 10.48 -24.79 -9.93
C ARG A 136 11.62 -25.46 -10.69
N ALA A 137 12.81 -25.57 -10.10
CA ALA A 137 13.93 -26.29 -10.74
C ALA A 137 13.65 -27.78 -10.87
N SER A 138 12.76 -28.35 -10.07
CA SER A 138 12.36 -29.76 -10.11
C SER A 138 11.14 -30.04 -10.99
N ALA A 139 10.30 -29.01 -11.29
CA ALA A 139 9.11 -29.15 -12.13
C ALA A 139 8.77 -27.82 -12.82
N LEU A 140 8.69 -27.85 -14.16
CA LEU A 140 8.16 -26.70 -14.91
C LEU A 140 6.67 -26.54 -14.59
N GLY A 141 6.24 -25.31 -14.29
CA GLY A 141 4.83 -24.97 -14.11
C GLY A 141 4.24 -24.29 -15.35
N ALA A 142 2.93 -24.37 -15.50
CA ALA A 142 2.16 -23.57 -16.45
C ALA A 142 1.06 -22.83 -15.71
N THR A 143 0.74 -21.61 -16.14
CA THR A 143 -0.32 -20.81 -15.55
C THR A 143 -1.13 -20.14 -16.66
N VAL A 144 -2.44 -20.22 -16.56
CA VAL A 144 -3.37 -19.63 -17.53
C VAL A 144 -4.57 -19.02 -16.81
N ALA A 145 -5.21 -18.05 -17.45
CA ALA A 145 -6.53 -17.60 -17.04
C ALA A 145 -7.59 -18.29 -17.90
N ILE A 146 -8.52 -19.00 -17.27
CA ILE A 146 -9.71 -19.55 -17.93
C ILE A 146 -10.83 -18.53 -17.78
N CYS A 147 -11.40 -18.13 -18.93
CA CYS A 147 -12.38 -17.08 -19.03
C CYS A 147 -13.72 -17.59 -19.57
N GLY A 148 -14.85 -17.09 -19.03
CA GLY A 148 -16.19 -17.35 -19.52
C GLY A 148 -16.93 -18.49 -18.80
N LEU A 149 -16.31 -19.16 -17.83
CA LEU A 149 -16.96 -20.19 -17.00
C LEU A 149 -17.16 -19.68 -15.56
N ALA A 150 -18.10 -20.31 -14.85
CA ALA A 150 -18.22 -20.11 -13.40
C ALA A 150 -17.07 -20.80 -12.65
N ASP A 151 -16.81 -20.37 -11.42
CA ASP A 151 -15.72 -20.91 -10.59
C ASP A 151 -15.80 -22.43 -10.44
N ASP A 152 -17.00 -22.93 -10.05
CA ASP A 152 -17.24 -24.36 -9.83
C ASP A 152 -17.01 -25.18 -11.11
N ASP A 153 -17.31 -24.59 -12.29
CA ASP A 153 -17.06 -25.25 -13.57
C ASP A 153 -15.55 -25.36 -13.86
N VAL A 154 -14.76 -24.33 -13.52
CA VAL A 154 -13.29 -24.37 -13.67
C VAL A 154 -12.69 -25.36 -12.69
N GLU A 155 -13.15 -25.42 -11.44
CA GLU A 155 -12.73 -26.42 -10.44
C GLU A 155 -13.04 -27.84 -10.97
N ALA A 156 -14.23 -28.06 -11.55
CA ALA A 156 -14.59 -29.32 -12.18
C ALA A 156 -13.72 -29.66 -13.40
N CYS A 157 -13.29 -28.66 -14.18
CA CYS A 157 -12.33 -28.86 -15.28
C CYS A 157 -11.00 -29.38 -14.75
N CYS A 158 -10.45 -28.75 -13.72
CA CYS A 158 -9.22 -29.20 -13.07
C CYS A 158 -9.33 -30.64 -12.55
N ALA A 159 -10.45 -30.95 -11.86
CA ALA A 159 -10.68 -32.30 -11.33
C ALA A 159 -10.81 -33.38 -12.43
N ARG A 160 -11.46 -33.04 -13.57
CA ARG A 160 -11.64 -33.97 -14.70
C ARG A 160 -10.39 -34.18 -15.54
N ALA A 161 -9.45 -33.24 -15.50
CA ALA A 161 -8.22 -33.31 -16.28
C ALA A 161 -7.27 -34.40 -15.81
N GLU A 162 -7.53 -35.08 -14.70
CA GLU A 162 -6.72 -36.17 -14.12
C GLU A 162 -5.24 -35.84 -14.09
N GLY A 163 -4.90 -34.62 -13.64
CA GLY A 163 -3.53 -34.13 -13.63
C GLY A 163 -3.28 -33.08 -12.55
N ASP A 164 -2.01 -32.69 -12.46
CA ASP A 164 -1.59 -31.68 -11.49
C ASP A 164 -1.93 -30.28 -12.00
N ALA A 165 -3.22 -29.95 -12.04
CA ALA A 165 -3.73 -28.60 -12.31
C ALA A 165 -4.72 -28.18 -11.24
N TYR A 166 -4.57 -26.95 -10.76
CA TYR A 166 -5.28 -26.43 -9.59
C TYR A 166 -5.75 -25.00 -9.88
N VAL A 167 -6.86 -24.61 -9.29
CA VAL A 167 -7.21 -23.20 -9.22
C VAL A 167 -6.17 -22.51 -8.35
N ALA A 168 -5.52 -21.46 -8.90
CA ALA A 168 -4.50 -20.66 -8.26
C ALA A 168 -5.04 -19.26 -7.85
N GLY A 169 -6.15 -18.80 -8.47
CA GLY A 169 -6.74 -17.51 -8.13
C GLY A 169 -8.14 -17.32 -8.70
N TYR A 170 -8.94 -16.52 -7.99
CA TYR A 170 -10.25 -16.06 -8.42
C TYR A 170 -10.17 -14.54 -8.63
N ASP A 171 -9.88 -14.14 -9.89
CA ASP A 171 -9.59 -12.74 -10.20
C ASP A 171 -10.83 -11.88 -10.38
N ALA A 172 -11.83 -12.43 -11.13
CA ALA A 172 -13.08 -11.74 -11.43
C ALA A 172 -14.17 -12.75 -11.78
N PRO A 173 -15.46 -12.36 -11.82
CA PRO A 173 -16.53 -13.22 -12.32
C PRO A 173 -16.20 -13.73 -13.72
N GLY A 174 -16.14 -15.05 -13.86
CA GLY A 174 -15.78 -15.69 -15.13
C GLY A 174 -14.29 -15.57 -15.52
N ARG A 175 -13.40 -15.21 -14.60
CA ARG A 175 -11.94 -15.23 -14.81
C ARG A 175 -11.27 -15.91 -13.63
N VAL A 176 -10.81 -17.14 -13.85
CA VAL A 176 -10.17 -17.99 -12.84
C VAL A 176 -8.77 -18.37 -13.32
N ILE A 177 -7.78 -18.22 -12.44
CA ILE A 177 -6.40 -18.59 -12.71
C ILE A 177 -6.21 -20.06 -12.37
N VAL A 178 -5.66 -20.81 -13.33
CA VAL A 178 -5.30 -22.22 -13.16
C VAL A 178 -3.81 -22.37 -13.33
N SER A 179 -3.17 -23.10 -12.41
CA SER A 179 -1.75 -23.35 -12.42
C SER A 179 -1.46 -24.83 -12.09
N GLY A 180 -0.35 -25.35 -12.58
CA GLY A 180 0.01 -26.75 -12.36
C GLY A 180 1.10 -27.25 -13.29
N SER A 181 1.19 -28.58 -13.47
CA SER A 181 2.08 -29.14 -14.49
C SER A 181 1.63 -28.74 -15.90
N PRO A 182 2.55 -28.59 -16.87
CA PRO A 182 2.18 -28.26 -18.26
C PRO A 182 1.13 -29.22 -18.84
N GLU A 183 1.25 -30.52 -18.56
CA GLU A 183 0.33 -31.54 -19.02
C GLU A 183 -1.04 -31.44 -18.34
N GLY A 184 -1.07 -31.17 -17.03
CA GLY A 184 -2.32 -30.99 -16.27
C GLY A 184 -3.08 -29.75 -16.75
N VAL A 185 -2.38 -28.62 -16.91
CA VAL A 185 -2.95 -27.37 -17.42
C VAL A 185 -3.46 -27.55 -18.85
N ALA A 186 -2.69 -28.20 -19.74
CA ALA A 186 -3.13 -28.48 -21.12
C ALA A 186 -4.42 -29.27 -21.17
N ARG A 187 -4.55 -30.34 -20.37
CA ARG A 187 -5.78 -31.12 -20.27
C ARG A 187 -6.94 -30.30 -19.72
N THR A 188 -6.68 -29.48 -18.70
CA THR A 188 -7.72 -28.58 -18.16
C THR A 188 -8.23 -27.60 -19.21
N ILE A 189 -7.32 -27.05 -20.04
CA ILE A 189 -7.67 -26.18 -21.17
C ILE A 189 -8.59 -26.90 -22.17
N GLU A 190 -8.27 -28.15 -22.51
CA GLU A 190 -9.10 -28.94 -23.46
C GLU A 190 -10.52 -29.11 -22.91
N VAL A 191 -10.65 -29.51 -21.63
CA VAL A 191 -11.96 -29.64 -20.97
C VAL A 191 -12.71 -28.32 -20.94
N ALA A 192 -12.05 -27.22 -20.50
CA ALA A 192 -12.67 -25.90 -20.40
C ALA A 192 -13.13 -25.37 -21.77
N ARG A 193 -12.32 -25.53 -22.82
CA ARG A 193 -12.71 -25.15 -24.19
C ARG A 193 -13.90 -25.93 -24.71
N SER A 194 -14.05 -27.21 -24.35
CA SER A 194 -15.21 -28.01 -24.71
C SER A 194 -16.50 -27.47 -24.07
N LEU A 195 -16.40 -26.71 -22.99
CA LEU A 195 -17.50 -26.02 -22.33
C LEU A 195 -17.67 -24.55 -22.79
N GLY A 196 -16.90 -24.11 -23.79
CA GLY A 196 -17.00 -22.77 -24.37
C GLY A 196 -16.09 -21.70 -23.74
N ALA A 197 -15.13 -22.08 -22.89
CA ALA A 197 -14.17 -21.15 -22.32
C ALA A 197 -13.20 -20.60 -23.35
N THR A 198 -12.74 -19.37 -23.10
CA THR A 198 -11.50 -18.82 -23.69
C THR A 198 -10.35 -18.90 -22.68
N VAL A 199 -9.11 -18.86 -23.18
CA VAL A 199 -7.92 -19.02 -22.35
C VAL A 199 -6.91 -17.95 -22.72
N ASP A 200 -6.43 -17.23 -21.68
CA ASP A 200 -5.31 -16.30 -21.80
C ASP A 200 -4.07 -16.94 -21.16
N GLU A 201 -2.98 -17.04 -21.92
CA GLU A 201 -1.69 -17.46 -21.38
C GLU A 201 -1.09 -16.34 -20.53
N LEU A 202 -0.57 -16.69 -19.36
CA LEU A 202 0.08 -15.72 -18.46
C LEU A 202 1.60 -15.86 -18.57
N ALA A 203 2.29 -14.74 -18.57
CA ALA A 203 3.74 -14.67 -18.81
C ALA A 203 4.57 -15.37 -17.74
N ASP A 204 4.11 -15.45 -16.50
CA ASP A 204 4.76 -16.18 -15.42
C ASP A 204 3.98 -17.45 -15.09
N SER A 205 4.68 -18.57 -15.21
CA SER A 205 4.13 -19.92 -15.04
C SER A 205 4.80 -20.65 -13.89
N GLY A 206 4.89 -20.00 -12.71
CA GLY A 206 5.62 -20.51 -11.57
C GLY A 206 5.01 -21.65 -10.78
N GLY A 207 3.79 -22.11 -11.09
CA GLY A 207 3.08 -23.08 -10.25
C GLY A 207 2.66 -22.51 -8.89
N PHE A 208 2.64 -21.17 -8.74
CA PHE A 208 2.25 -20.50 -7.51
C PHE A 208 0.81 -20.80 -7.12
N HIS A 209 0.55 -20.70 -5.81
CA HIS A 209 -0.77 -20.91 -5.21
C HIS A 209 -1.33 -22.29 -5.43
N THR A 210 -0.43 -23.30 -5.58
CA THR A 210 -0.80 -24.71 -5.77
C THR A 210 -0.03 -25.62 -4.82
N PRO A 211 -0.50 -26.87 -4.61
CA PRO A 211 0.24 -27.86 -3.81
C PRO A 211 1.67 -28.15 -4.29
N ALA A 212 2.01 -27.80 -5.54
CA ALA A 212 3.37 -27.95 -6.06
C ALA A 212 4.43 -27.17 -5.27
N LEU A 213 4.02 -26.11 -4.55
CA LEU A 213 4.92 -25.32 -3.69
C LEU A 213 4.95 -25.80 -2.22
N ALA A 214 4.51 -27.02 -1.92
CA ALA A 214 4.50 -27.52 -0.54
C ALA A 214 5.89 -27.51 0.12
N GLY A 215 6.95 -27.83 -0.62
CA GLY A 215 8.32 -27.76 -0.10
C GLY A 215 8.77 -26.32 0.18
N ALA A 216 8.41 -25.38 -0.67
CA ALA A 216 8.66 -23.95 -0.44
C ALA A 216 7.90 -23.45 0.81
N ARG A 217 6.63 -23.82 0.95
CA ARG A 217 5.82 -23.54 2.13
C ARG A 217 6.48 -24.03 3.42
N ASP A 218 6.96 -25.27 3.44
CA ASP A 218 7.54 -25.87 4.64
C ASP A 218 8.88 -25.22 5.04
N ARG A 219 9.63 -24.69 4.08
CA ARG A 219 10.83 -23.87 4.34
C ARG A 219 10.45 -22.51 4.92
N LEU A 220 9.51 -21.82 4.27
CA LEU A 220 9.07 -20.48 4.70
C LEU A 220 8.41 -20.52 6.08
N ARG A 221 7.68 -21.59 6.41
CA ARG A 221 7.00 -21.76 7.70
C ARG A 221 7.94 -21.66 8.90
N LYS A 222 9.20 -22.04 8.78
CA LYS A 222 10.20 -21.93 9.85
C LYS A 222 10.51 -20.45 10.15
N LEU A 223 10.76 -19.66 9.11
CA LEU A 223 11.03 -18.22 9.26
C LEU A 223 9.79 -17.47 9.73
N LEU A 224 8.61 -17.84 9.24
CA LEU A 224 7.35 -17.24 9.69
C LEU A 224 7.09 -17.49 11.18
N ALA A 225 7.49 -18.64 11.71
CA ALA A 225 7.34 -18.96 13.13
C ALA A 225 8.31 -18.15 14.04
N GLU A 226 9.41 -17.64 13.48
CA GLU A 226 10.41 -16.81 14.17
C GLU A 226 10.10 -15.31 14.02
N ALA A 227 9.25 -14.94 13.05
CA ALA A 227 8.88 -13.56 12.79
C ALA A 227 7.90 -13.03 13.85
N THR A 228 8.06 -11.77 14.20
CA THR A 228 7.14 -11.08 15.12
C THR A 228 6.09 -10.33 14.31
N PHE A 229 4.84 -10.66 14.52
CA PHE A 229 3.69 -9.95 13.96
C PHE A 229 3.04 -9.08 15.05
N ARG A 230 2.40 -7.99 14.62
CA ARG A 230 1.65 -7.04 15.45
C ARG A 230 0.24 -6.91 14.90
N ASP A 231 -0.63 -6.26 15.67
CA ASP A 231 -1.99 -5.93 15.22
C ASP A 231 -1.91 -5.02 13.99
N PRO A 232 -2.55 -5.39 12.86
CA PRO A 232 -2.52 -4.57 11.65
C PRO A 232 -3.41 -3.33 11.79
N ASP A 233 -2.86 -2.15 11.47
CA ASP A 233 -3.58 -0.89 11.34
C ASP A 233 -3.03 -0.10 10.14
N PRO A 234 -3.81 0.08 9.06
CA PRO A 234 -5.18 -0.40 8.83
C PRO A 234 -5.31 -1.92 8.70
N VAL A 235 -6.54 -2.42 8.73
CA VAL A 235 -6.82 -3.86 8.64
C VAL A 235 -6.34 -4.45 7.31
N VAL A 236 -5.85 -5.68 7.37
CA VAL A 236 -5.40 -6.46 6.20
C VAL A 236 -6.44 -7.52 5.85
N VAL A 237 -6.72 -7.69 4.55
CA VAL A 237 -7.57 -8.76 4.03
C VAL A 237 -6.68 -9.89 3.51
N ALA A 238 -6.84 -11.10 4.06
CA ALA A 238 -6.00 -12.24 3.73
C ALA A 238 -6.40 -12.89 2.39
N ASN A 239 -5.40 -13.38 1.64
CA ASN A 239 -5.58 -13.99 0.33
C ASN A 239 -6.36 -15.30 0.36
N VAL A 240 -6.13 -16.11 1.39
CA VAL A 240 -6.63 -17.51 1.44
C VAL A 240 -8.12 -17.61 1.72
N ASP A 241 -8.72 -16.61 2.38
CA ASP A 241 -10.13 -16.66 2.79
C ASP A 241 -10.92 -15.36 2.56
N ALA A 242 -10.26 -14.31 2.06
CA ALA A 242 -10.84 -12.98 1.82
C ALA A 242 -11.45 -12.35 3.09
N ARG A 243 -10.87 -12.63 4.27
CA ARG A 243 -11.31 -12.10 5.55
C ARG A 243 -10.32 -11.09 6.12
N ARG A 244 -10.84 -10.23 6.98
CA ARG A 244 -10.02 -9.35 7.81
C ARG A 244 -9.47 -10.14 8.99
N HIS A 245 -8.17 -10.03 9.23
CA HIS A 245 -7.50 -10.63 10.37
C HIS A 245 -6.84 -9.54 11.20
N ALA A 246 -7.20 -9.51 12.48
CA ALA A 246 -6.66 -8.56 13.45
C ALA A 246 -5.70 -9.25 14.43
N ASP A 247 -5.84 -10.56 14.65
CA ASP A 247 -4.96 -11.32 15.55
C ASP A 247 -3.60 -11.57 14.87
N PRO A 248 -2.50 -11.01 15.39
CA PRO A 248 -1.16 -11.23 14.84
C PRO A 248 -0.74 -12.70 14.85
N ALA A 249 -1.29 -13.53 15.73
CA ALA A 249 -0.95 -14.95 15.81
C ALA A 249 -1.45 -15.78 14.60
N GLU A 250 -2.41 -15.28 13.83
CA GLU A 250 -2.94 -15.96 12.64
C GLU A 250 -2.02 -15.84 11.43
N TRP A 251 -1.23 -14.75 11.31
CA TRP A 251 -0.47 -14.42 10.10
C TRP A 251 0.57 -15.46 9.68
N PRO A 252 1.34 -16.10 10.60
CA PRO A 252 2.25 -17.18 10.19
C PRO A 252 1.54 -18.32 9.46
N GLY A 253 0.35 -18.69 9.91
CA GLY A 253 -0.48 -19.72 9.29
C GLY A 253 -1.06 -19.29 7.95
N LEU A 254 -1.59 -18.08 7.86
CA LEU A 254 -2.17 -17.50 6.64
C LEU A 254 -1.13 -17.39 5.53
N LEU A 255 0.03 -16.77 5.79
CA LEU A 255 1.12 -16.63 4.84
C LEU A 255 1.73 -17.97 4.42
N SER A 256 1.83 -18.92 5.36
CA SER A 256 2.26 -20.28 5.02
C SER A 256 1.27 -20.95 4.06
N SER A 257 -0.02 -20.84 4.32
CA SER A 257 -1.07 -21.45 3.50
C SER A 257 -1.20 -20.81 2.11
N GLN A 258 -0.94 -19.49 2.01
CA GLN A 258 -1.05 -18.70 0.78
C GLN A 258 -0.25 -19.29 -0.40
N LEU A 259 0.95 -19.84 -0.16
CA LEU A 259 1.77 -20.42 -1.22
C LEU A 259 1.11 -21.62 -1.93
N CYS A 260 0.22 -22.33 -1.24
CA CYS A 260 -0.40 -23.54 -1.71
C CYS A 260 -1.93 -23.46 -1.85
N ALA A 261 -2.50 -22.26 -1.70
CA ALA A 261 -3.94 -22.02 -1.76
C ALA A 261 -4.26 -20.90 -2.75
N PRO A 262 -5.45 -20.93 -3.39
CA PRO A 262 -5.87 -19.90 -4.32
C PRO A 262 -5.91 -18.51 -3.69
N VAL A 263 -5.50 -17.49 -4.45
CA VAL A 263 -5.73 -16.09 -4.09
C VAL A 263 -7.20 -15.74 -4.37
N ARG A 264 -7.92 -15.31 -3.34
CA ARG A 264 -9.34 -14.94 -3.42
C ARG A 264 -9.51 -13.45 -3.69
N TRP A 265 -8.90 -12.95 -4.77
CA TRP A 265 -8.88 -11.51 -5.08
C TRP A 265 -10.27 -10.92 -5.23
N ARG A 266 -11.11 -11.54 -6.07
CA ARG A 266 -12.49 -11.09 -6.28
C ARG A 266 -13.25 -10.97 -4.97
N GLN A 267 -13.22 -12.00 -4.13
CA GLN A 267 -13.91 -12.00 -2.85
C GLN A 267 -13.36 -10.93 -1.91
N SER A 268 -12.04 -10.66 -1.95
CA SER A 268 -11.41 -9.60 -1.16
C SER A 268 -11.91 -8.21 -1.55
N VAL A 269 -11.93 -7.88 -2.85
CA VAL A 269 -12.42 -6.57 -3.30
C VAL A 269 -13.95 -6.44 -3.16
N GLU A 270 -14.72 -7.51 -3.33
CA GLU A 270 -16.16 -7.54 -3.04
C GLU A 270 -16.43 -7.28 -1.56
N ARG A 271 -15.64 -7.86 -0.67
CA ARG A 271 -15.73 -7.61 0.77
C ARG A 271 -15.44 -6.14 1.08
N LEU A 272 -14.32 -5.59 0.60
CA LEU A 272 -13.97 -4.19 0.81
C LEU A 272 -15.04 -3.24 0.25
N PHE A 273 -15.61 -3.56 -0.91
CA PHE A 273 -16.73 -2.80 -1.45
C PHE A 273 -17.98 -2.86 -0.56
N ALA A 274 -18.30 -4.01 0.01
CA ALA A 274 -19.42 -4.18 0.95
C ALA A 274 -19.18 -3.38 2.25
N ASP A 275 -17.92 -3.24 2.65
CA ASP A 275 -17.49 -2.45 3.81
C ASP A 275 -17.41 -0.93 3.54
N GLY A 276 -17.80 -0.48 2.33
CA GLY A 276 -17.89 0.94 1.98
C GLY A 276 -16.77 1.49 1.10
N VAL A 277 -15.72 0.71 0.78
CA VAL A 277 -14.65 1.17 -0.14
C VAL A 277 -15.23 1.50 -1.52
N ARG A 278 -14.83 2.65 -2.06
CA ARG A 278 -15.21 3.10 -3.41
C ARG A 278 -14.00 3.47 -4.26
N THR A 279 -12.85 3.64 -3.65
CA THR A 279 -11.61 3.98 -4.35
C THR A 279 -10.53 2.97 -3.97
N PHE A 280 -9.95 2.32 -4.98
CA PHE A 280 -8.86 1.36 -4.85
C PHE A 280 -7.60 1.97 -5.48
N VAL A 281 -6.50 1.98 -4.75
CA VAL A 281 -5.23 2.53 -5.21
C VAL A 281 -4.18 1.43 -5.21
N GLU A 282 -3.68 1.07 -6.38
CA GLU A 282 -2.62 0.09 -6.57
C GLU A 282 -1.26 0.78 -6.51
N PHE A 283 -0.35 0.31 -5.65
CA PHE A 283 0.99 0.84 -5.51
C PHE A 283 2.03 -0.15 -6.03
N GLY A 284 2.79 0.24 -7.05
CA GLY A 284 3.85 -0.59 -7.64
C GLY A 284 3.88 -0.51 -9.16
N ALA A 285 4.64 -1.41 -9.79
CA ALA A 285 4.97 -1.37 -11.21
C ALA A 285 3.87 -1.96 -12.11
N GLY A 286 2.63 -1.53 -12.02
CA GLY A 286 1.61 -2.12 -12.88
C GLY A 286 0.22 -1.53 -12.73
N THR A 287 -0.73 -2.10 -13.47
CA THR A 287 -2.15 -1.72 -13.46
C THR A 287 -3.06 -2.94 -13.36
N THR A 288 -2.49 -4.08 -12.99
CA THR A 288 -3.17 -5.39 -13.07
C THR A 288 -4.30 -5.48 -12.06
N LEU A 289 -4.05 -5.09 -10.81
CA LEU A 289 -5.06 -5.17 -9.75
C LEU A 289 -6.19 -4.15 -9.96
N GLY A 290 -5.88 -2.94 -10.44
CA GLY A 290 -6.89 -1.97 -10.80
C GLY A 290 -7.83 -2.50 -11.89
N THR A 291 -7.29 -3.21 -12.88
CA THR A 291 -8.08 -3.85 -13.94
C THR A 291 -8.90 -5.03 -13.41
N ALA A 292 -8.31 -5.91 -12.61
CA ALA A 292 -9.01 -7.03 -11.97
C ALA A 292 -10.13 -6.53 -11.06
N THR A 293 -9.89 -5.48 -10.27
CA THR A 293 -10.91 -4.85 -9.41
C THR A 293 -12.08 -4.28 -10.20
N ARG A 294 -11.81 -3.53 -11.30
CA ARG A 294 -12.89 -3.04 -12.18
C ARG A 294 -13.70 -4.17 -12.80
N THR A 295 -13.06 -5.27 -13.14
CA THR A 295 -13.73 -6.45 -13.71
C THR A 295 -14.54 -7.21 -12.64
N ALA A 296 -14.00 -7.31 -11.43
CA ALA A 296 -14.68 -7.94 -10.31
C ALA A 296 -15.94 -7.18 -9.87
N LEU A 297 -15.94 -5.85 -10.04
CA LEU A 297 -17.02 -4.97 -9.60
C LEU A 297 -17.71 -4.21 -10.77
N PRO A 298 -18.06 -4.84 -11.89
CA PRO A 298 -18.41 -4.15 -13.15
C PRO A 298 -19.68 -3.31 -13.09
N ARG A 299 -20.57 -3.56 -12.15
CA ARG A 299 -21.86 -2.83 -12.01
C ARG A 299 -21.85 -1.82 -10.88
N ARG A 300 -20.70 -1.57 -10.26
CA ARG A 300 -20.58 -0.76 -9.07
C ARG A 300 -19.72 0.46 -9.38
N ALA A 301 -20.08 1.59 -8.83
CA ALA A 301 -19.29 2.81 -8.99
C ALA A 301 -18.02 2.70 -8.11
N VAL A 302 -16.93 2.26 -8.70
CA VAL A 302 -15.61 2.26 -8.05
C VAL A 302 -14.63 3.02 -8.92
N GLN A 303 -13.69 3.71 -8.27
CA GLN A 303 -12.54 4.32 -8.89
C GLN A 303 -11.31 3.45 -8.62
N THR A 304 -10.43 3.34 -9.61
CA THR A 304 -9.15 2.64 -9.44
C THR A 304 -8.04 3.53 -9.96
N PHE A 305 -6.97 3.62 -9.20
CA PHE A 305 -5.75 4.33 -9.56
C PHE A 305 -4.58 3.37 -9.44
N SER A 306 -3.53 3.59 -10.24
CA SER A 306 -2.28 2.84 -10.16
C SER A 306 -1.14 3.83 -10.09
N ILE A 307 -0.29 3.68 -9.08
CA ILE A 307 0.79 4.59 -8.74
C ILE A 307 2.11 3.88 -9.03
N ALA A 308 2.63 4.09 -10.23
CA ALA A 308 3.92 3.57 -10.68
C ALA A 308 5.01 4.66 -10.70
N SER A 309 4.63 5.93 -10.59
CA SER A 309 5.53 7.08 -10.61
C SER A 309 5.04 8.20 -9.67
N PRO A 310 5.90 9.16 -9.27
CA PRO A 310 5.47 10.35 -8.53
C PRO A 310 4.38 11.15 -9.25
N LEU A 311 4.40 11.20 -10.59
CA LEU A 311 3.36 11.89 -11.37
C LEU A 311 1.98 11.25 -11.22
N ASP A 312 1.90 9.92 -11.12
CA ASP A 312 0.63 9.22 -10.90
C ASP A 312 0.02 9.61 -9.55
N LEU A 313 0.89 9.84 -8.56
CA LEU A 313 0.48 10.26 -7.23
C LEU A 313 -0.08 11.69 -7.24
N GLU A 314 0.53 12.61 -7.98
CA GLU A 314 0.00 13.96 -8.19
C GLU A 314 -1.40 13.91 -8.82
N VAL A 315 -1.57 13.07 -9.86
CA VAL A 315 -2.88 12.86 -10.52
C VAL A 315 -3.91 12.29 -9.55
N LEU A 316 -3.52 11.35 -8.68
CA LEU A 316 -4.42 10.81 -7.65
C LEU A 316 -4.89 11.92 -6.71
N VAL A 317 -3.98 12.70 -6.16
CA VAL A 317 -4.29 13.80 -5.23
C VAL A 317 -5.24 14.81 -5.86
N ASP A 318 -4.95 15.24 -7.09
CA ASP A 318 -5.81 16.16 -7.84
C ASP A 318 -7.23 15.59 -8.03
N ARG A 319 -7.34 14.30 -8.30
CA ARG A 319 -8.63 13.62 -8.47
C ARG A 319 -9.42 13.52 -7.16
N LEU A 320 -8.75 13.20 -6.07
CA LEU A 320 -9.38 13.14 -4.75
C LEU A 320 -9.90 14.52 -4.34
N ILE A 321 -9.11 15.57 -4.52
CA ILE A 321 -9.51 16.98 -4.25
C ILE A 321 -10.66 17.42 -5.17
N ALA A 322 -10.69 16.97 -6.42
CA ALA A 322 -11.73 17.33 -7.37
C ALA A 322 -13.08 16.63 -7.12
N THR A 323 -13.11 15.59 -6.25
CA THR A 323 -14.34 14.82 -5.96
C THR A 323 -15.33 15.68 -5.14
N PRO A 324 -16.63 15.75 -5.51
CA PRO A 324 -17.61 16.63 -4.84
C PRO A 324 -17.78 16.39 -3.33
N SER A 325 -17.54 15.19 -2.83
CA SER A 325 -17.52 14.87 -1.40
C SER A 325 -16.41 15.63 -0.65
N MET A 326 -15.23 15.74 -1.23
CA MET A 326 -14.14 16.55 -0.64
C MET A 326 -14.39 18.05 -0.81
N ARG A 327 -14.97 18.49 -1.94
CA ARG A 327 -15.37 19.89 -2.10
C ARG A 327 -16.45 20.31 -1.11
N ARG A 328 -17.34 19.40 -0.67
CA ARG A 328 -18.31 19.69 0.38
C ARG A 328 -17.68 19.73 1.76
N ALA A 329 -16.66 18.93 2.04
CA ALA A 329 -15.86 19.01 3.26
C ALA A 329 -15.08 20.35 3.28
N GLU A 330 -14.40 20.72 2.19
CA GLU A 330 -13.73 22.02 2.08
C GLU A 330 -14.70 23.20 2.22
N VAL A 331 -15.90 23.13 1.65
CA VAL A 331 -16.90 24.22 1.75
C VAL A 331 -17.58 24.26 3.12
N ARG A 332 -17.76 23.13 3.82
CA ARG A 332 -18.27 23.12 5.20
C ARG A 332 -17.20 23.48 6.23
N ASP A 333 -15.93 23.09 5.98
CA ASP A 333 -14.81 23.46 6.85
C ASP A 333 -14.40 24.94 6.68
N HIS A 334 -14.59 25.54 5.51
CA HIS A 334 -14.33 26.97 5.33
C HIS A 334 -15.28 27.85 6.16
N ASP A 335 -16.46 27.37 6.53
CA ASP A 335 -17.39 28.12 7.40
C ASP A 335 -17.24 27.80 8.91
N GLN A 336 -16.52 26.71 9.28
CA GLN A 336 -16.34 26.32 10.70
C GLN A 336 -14.88 26.23 11.17
N LEU A 337 -13.90 26.08 10.27
CA LEU A 337 -12.47 26.15 10.55
C LEU A 337 -11.82 27.13 9.56
N ALA A 338 -12.01 28.42 9.79
CA ALA A 338 -11.29 29.47 9.07
C ALA A 338 -9.79 29.45 9.44
N GLY A 339 -9.17 28.29 9.35
CA GLY A 339 -7.74 28.09 9.64
C GLY A 339 -6.89 28.36 8.40
N ARG A 340 -5.84 29.17 8.56
CA ARG A 340 -4.87 29.49 7.52
C ARG A 340 -3.54 28.84 7.87
N LEU A 341 -2.93 28.13 6.92
CA LEU A 341 -1.65 27.44 7.13
C LEU A 341 -0.50 28.36 6.77
N VAL A 342 0.45 28.49 7.68
CA VAL A 342 1.75 29.09 7.42
C VAL A 342 2.71 27.96 7.02
N VAL A 343 3.27 28.07 5.81
CA VAL A 343 4.13 27.03 5.23
C VAL A 343 5.60 27.44 5.23
N SER A 344 6.48 26.44 5.25
CA SER A 344 7.92 26.65 5.16
C SER A 344 8.34 27.10 3.76
N PRO A 345 9.15 28.16 3.61
CA PRO A 345 9.69 28.58 2.32
C PRO A 345 10.92 27.76 1.87
N ALA A 346 11.51 26.95 2.77
CA ALA A 346 12.76 26.27 2.53
C ALA A 346 12.84 24.91 3.26
N ALA A 347 13.80 24.06 2.89
CA ALA A 347 14.14 22.87 3.66
C ALA A 347 15.15 23.21 4.76
N GLY A 348 14.97 22.65 5.96
CA GLY A 348 15.89 22.85 7.08
C GLY A 348 15.25 22.62 8.44
N ALA A 349 16.00 22.82 9.53
CA ALA A 349 15.49 22.72 10.88
C ALA A 349 14.64 23.95 11.24
N PHE A 350 13.41 23.73 11.71
CA PHE A 350 12.51 24.81 12.12
C PHE A 350 12.87 25.34 13.51
N ARG A 351 12.90 26.66 13.67
CA ARG A 351 13.04 27.38 14.94
C ARG A 351 11.91 28.39 15.07
N PRO A 352 11.02 28.26 16.04
CA PRO A 352 9.92 29.21 16.23
C PRO A 352 10.46 30.59 16.65
N ALA A 353 9.74 31.65 16.34
CA ALA A 353 10.04 33.00 16.80
C ALA A 353 9.91 33.11 18.33
N ALA A 354 10.61 34.08 18.92
CA ALA A 354 10.57 34.30 20.36
C ALA A 354 9.11 34.60 20.80
N GLY A 355 8.63 33.87 21.81
CA GLY A 355 7.27 33.96 22.31
C GLY A 355 6.30 32.93 21.71
N LEU A 356 6.61 32.30 20.58
CA LEU A 356 5.78 31.24 19.98
C LEU A 356 6.20 29.83 20.41
N ALA A 357 7.36 29.68 21.03
CA ALA A 357 7.91 28.38 21.46
C ALA A 357 7.06 27.64 22.53
N HIS A 358 6.17 28.35 23.21
CA HIS A 358 5.31 27.81 24.28
C HIS A 358 3.87 27.52 23.82
N THR A 359 3.53 27.71 22.55
CA THR A 359 2.22 27.39 21.96
C THR A 359 2.18 26.01 21.33
N ALA A 360 3.00 25.05 21.79
CA ALA A 360 2.86 23.66 21.40
C ALA A 360 1.46 23.16 21.79
N PRO A 361 0.72 22.43 20.93
CA PRO A 361 -0.51 21.80 21.34
C PRO A 361 -0.17 20.78 22.44
N SER A 362 -0.46 21.14 23.69
CA SER A 362 -0.42 20.18 24.79
C SER A 362 -1.60 19.25 24.58
N LEU A 363 -1.34 18.05 24.03
CA LEU A 363 -2.22 16.92 24.23
C LEU A 363 -2.26 16.66 25.74
N ALA A 364 -3.30 17.25 26.37
CA ALA A 364 -3.86 16.94 27.66
C ALA A 364 -2.88 16.39 28.72
N ALA A 365 -2.21 17.28 29.44
CA ALA A 365 -2.01 17.01 30.85
C ALA A 365 -3.36 17.18 31.56
N VAL A 366 -4.13 16.11 31.68
CA VAL A 366 -5.19 16.05 32.69
C VAL A 366 -4.50 15.95 34.04
N THR A 367 -4.21 17.12 34.62
CA THR A 367 -3.91 17.18 36.03
C THR A 367 -5.22 17.23 36.80
N THR A 368 -5.33 16.40 37.82
CA THR A 368 -6.46 16.21 38.74
C THR A 368 -6.71 17.42 39.66
N SER A 369 -6.43 18.64 39.21
CA SER A 369 -6.78 19.89 39.91
C SER A 369 -7.23 20.93 38.89
N GLY A 370 -8.48 21.32 38.97
CA GLY A 370 -9.28 22.05 38.01
C GLY A 370 -8.92 23.53 37.76
N ASP A 371 -7.68 23.91 37.54
CA ASP A 371 -7.27 25.24 37.10
C ASP A 371 -6.72 25.16 35.66
N VAL A 372 -7.55 25.58 34.69
CA VAL A 372 -7.12 25.83 33.29
C VAL A 372 -6.37 27.16 33.26
N ALA A 373 -5.05 27.09 33.14
CA ALA A 373 -4.26 28.28 32.82
C ALA A 373 -4.63 28.74 31.40
N THR A 374 -5.44 29.80 31.29
CA THR A 374 -5.77 30.47 30.03
C THR A 374 -4.54 31.19 29.50
N VAL A 375 -3.84 30.57 28.54
CA VAL A 375 -2.83 31.25 27.74
C VAL A 375 -3.54 32.26 26.83
N SER A 376 -3.19 33.53 26.90
CA SER A 376 -3.78 34.56 26.04
C SER A 376 -3.51 34.22 24.57
N PRO A 377 -4.50 34.27 23.68
CA PRO A 377 -4.33 33.95 22.29
C PRO A 377 -3.33 34.90 21.61
N THR A 378 -2.33 34.33 20.93
CA THR A 378 -1.32 35.11 20.20
C THR A 378 -1.87 35.50 18.84
N ARG A 379 -2.06 36.79 18.58
CA ARG A 379 -2.47 37.32 17.27
C ARG A 379 -1.24 37.44 16.38
N ILE A 380 -1.38 37.01 15.14
CA ILE A 380 -0.40 37.07 14.06
C ILE A 380 -0.98 37.95 12.95
N ASP A 381 -0.25 38.95 12.51
CA ASP A 381 -0.61 39.76 11.35
C ASP A 381 0.13 39.36 10.09
N VAL A 382 -0.35 39.82 8.92
CA VAL A 382 0.34 39.54 7.64
C VAL A 382 1.76 40.08 7.67
N GLY A 383 2.73 39.24 7.36
CA GLY A 383 4.16 39.58 7.40
C GLY A 383 4.85 39.31 8.73
N ASP A 384 4.11 38.93 9.78
CA ASP A 384 4.71 38.60 11.07
C ASP A 384 5.59 37.38 10.97
N LEU A 385 6.68 37.39 11.75
CA LEU A 385 7.66 36.33 11.81
C LEU A 385 7.12 35.17 12.69
N VAL A 386 6.95 34.00 12.07
CA VAL A 386 6.54 32.77 12.77
C VAL A 386 7.75 31.94 13.22
N GLY A 387 8.84 32.01 12.47
CA GLY A 387 10.07 31.30 12.81
C GLY A 387 11.12 31.37 11.70
N TRP A 388 12.08 30.48 11.78
CA TRP A 388 13.13 30.29 10.76
C TRP A 388 13.23 28.82 10.37
N VAL A 389 13.59 28.57 9.12
CA VAL A 389 14.01 27.24 8.64
C VAL A 389 15.44 27.40 8.11
N GLY A 390 16.40 26.86 8.85
CA GLY A 390 17.79 27.22 8.66
C GLY A 390 17.98 28.73 8.91
N ASP A 391 18.44 29.47 7.88
CA ASP A 391 18.61 30.93 7.92
C ASP A 391 17.48 31.68 7.19
N VAL A 392 16.44 31.00 6.71
CA VAL A 392 15.32 31.57 5.96
C VAL A 392 14.16 31.87 6.92
N GLU A 393 13.66 33.13 6.89
CA GLU A 393 12.51 33.54 7.69
C GLU A 393 11.22 32.91 7.19
N VAL A 394 10.41 32.40 8.11
CA VAL A 394 9.03 31.97 7.88
C VAL A 394 8.10 33.07 8.34
N ARG A 395 7.48 33.77 7.40
CA ARG A 395 6.53 34.86 7.68
C ARG A 395 5.12 34.45 7.33
N SER A 396 4.16 34.92 8.13
CA SER A 396 2.75 34.65 7.85
C SER A 396 2.27 35.43 6.63
N ALA A 397 1.64 34.72 5.69
CA ALA A 397 0.92 35.36 4.58
C ALA A 397 -0.50 35.81 4.98
N PHE A 398 -0.93 35.52 6.20
CA PHE A 398 -2.29 35.73 6.68
C PHE A 398 -2.31 36.38 8.06
N ALA A 399 -3.36 37.12 8.38
CA ALA A 399 -3.68 37.52 9.74
C ALA A 399 -4.63 36.52 10.39
N GLY A 400 -4.48 36.31 11.71
CA GLY A 400 -5.32 35.38 12.49
C GLY A 400 -4.80 35.18 13.90
N THR A 401 -5.48 34.37 14.68
CA THR A 401 -5.03 33.93 15.99
C THR A 401 -4.24 32.63 15.85
N LEU A 402 -3.03 32.57 16.41
CA LEU A 402 -2.23 31.35 16.35
C LEU A 402 -2.94 30.21 17.10
N GLY A 403 -3.40 29.22 16.36
CA GLY A 403 -4.01 28.02 16.90
C GLY A 403 -2.99 26.98 17.35
N GLY A 404 -1.81 26.95 16.70
CA GLY A 404 -0.69 26.11 17.13
C GLY A 404 0.44 26.02 16.12
N LEU A 405 1.58 25.50 16.59
CA LEU A 405 2.67 25.07 15.74
C LEU A 405 2.45 23.59 15.35
N LEU A 406 2.62 23.29 14.06
CA LEU A 406 2.44 21.93 13.50
C LEU A 406 3.77 21.14 13.49
N VAL A 407 4.87 21.77 13.86
CA VAL A 407 6.22 21.20 13.92
C VAL A 407 6.86 21.55 15.26
N ILE A 408 7.72 20.67 15.75
CA ILE A 408 8.46 20.91 17.01
C ILE A 408 9.77 21.67 16.72
N PRO A 409 10.28 22.47 17.69
CA PRO A 409 11.56 23.15 17.54
C PRO A 409 12.69 22.16 17.23
N GLY A 410 13.46 22.42 16.17
CA GLY A 410 14.54 21.58 15.69
C GLY A 410 14.10 20.49 14.70
N GLU A 411 12.83 20.30 14.44
CA GLU A 411 12.34 19.38 13.43
C GLU A 411 12.73 19.85 12.03
N ARG A 412 13.16 18.89 11.20
CA ARG A 412 13.49 19.19 9.80
C ARG A 412 12.21 19.25 8.98
N VAL A 413 12.00 20.36 8.29
CA VAL A 413 10.87 20.60 7.41
C VAL A 413 11.31 20.77 5.96
N MET A 414 10.39 20.56 5.05
CA MET A 414 10.58 20.71 3.60
C MET A 414 9.88 22.00 3.10
N PRO A 415 10.25 22.51 1.91
CA PRO A 415 9.51 23.61 1.28
C PRO A 415 8.02 23.28 1.17
N SER A 416 7.16 24.26 1.43
CA SER A 416 5.71 24.15 1.44
C SER A 416 5.10 23.28 2.56
N GLN A 417 5.90 22.70 3.44
CA GLN A 417 5.38 21.96 4.60
C GLN A 417 4.73 22.94 5.60
N PRO A 418 3.50 22.68 6.08
CA PRO A 418 2.85 23.48 7.10
C PRO A 418 3.65 23.49 8.40
N VAL A 419 3.91 24.67 8.97
CA VAL A 419 4.64 24.85 10.23
C VAL A 419 3.80 25.45 11.35
N ALA A 420 2.72 26.17 10.99
CA ALA A 420 1.76 26.70 11.95
C ALA A 420 0.38 26.81 11.31
N TRP A 421 -0.66 26.86 12.14
CA TRP A 421 -2.00 27.17 11.70
C TRP A 421 -2.58 28.35 12.48
N LEU A 422 -3.32 29.22 11.77
CA LEU A 422 -3.95 30.40 12.30
C LEU A 422 -5.47 30.25 12.18
N ASP A 423 -6.17 30.54 13.25
CA ASP A 423 -7.62 30.73 13.22
C ASP A 423 -7.94 32.13 12.67
N ALA A 424 -8.70 32.20 11.60
CA ALA A 424 -9.01 33.47 10.94
C ALA A 424 -9.99 34.34 11.73
N GLY A 425 -10.58 33.81 12.79
CA GLY A 425 -11.64 34.52 13.57
C GLY A 425 -12.80 34.96 12.67
N VAL A 426 -14.01 34.61 12.99
CA VAL A 426 -15.18 35.25 12.34
C VAL A 426 -15.19 36.69 12.83
N ASP A 427 -14.73 37.64 12.00
CA ASP A 427 -14.96 39.04 12.26
C ASP A 427 -16.48 39.25 12.27
N ALA A 428 -16.97 39.66 13.45
CA ALA A 428 -18.35 40.01 13.68
C ALA A 428 -18.74 41.34 13.00
#